data_e8736a4a75243491023e8ec763abbddb
#
_entry.id   e8736a4a75243491023e8ec763abbddb
#
_cell.length_a   1.000
_cell.length_b   1.000
_cell.length_c   1.000
_cell.angle_alpha   90.00
_cell.angle_beta   90.00
_cell.angle_gamma   90.00
#
_symmetry.space_group_name_H-M   'P 1'
#
loop_
_entity.id
_entity.type
_entity.pdbx_description
1 polymer ?
#
loop_
_entity_poly.entity_id
_entity_poly.type
_entity_poly.pdbx_seq_one_letter_code
_entity_poly.pdbx_strand_id
1 'polypeptide(L)'
;YEMVPSQMENKKKRIVVKDIQNKENDRFSRYNEEFEYLIYSGITVSVHAISNPHYPLTESVQKNLLKLYLNDVGMLTSQLYHYNIRPVMEDVRSINLGSVYESVVAQELKAHGQRSFYYDNRKNGEVDFLIDDYDSLSILPIEVKSGKDYTVHSALDNLMKVPDYHIKRGIVLSNEREVWEKDGVVYMPVYFVM
;
A
#
# COMPACT_ATOMS: atom_id res chain seq x y z
N TYR A 1 -15.75 8.01 -6.01
CA TYR A 1 -15.39 6.65 -6.44
C TYR A 1 -14.47 6.66 -7.66
N GLU A 2 -14.88 7.28 -8.78
CA GLU A 2 -14.12 7.31 -10.04
C GLU A 2 -12.71 7.95 -9.91
N MET A 3 -12.51 8.79 -8.92
CA MET A 3 -11.21 9.42 -8.64
C MET A 3 -10.22 8.52 -7.88
N VAL A 4 -10.68 7.41 -7.29
CA VAL A 4 -9.80 6.52 -6.52
C VAL A 4 -8.68 5.95 -7.39
N PRO A 5 -8.94 5.38 -8.59
CA PRO A 5 -7.88 4.88 -9.46
C PRO A 5 -6.86 5.94 -9.85
N SER A 6 -7.32 7.16 -10.17
CA SER A 6 -6.41 8.25 -10.55
C SER A 6 -5.50 8.68 -9.41
N GLN A 7 -5.98 8.64 -8.17
CA GLN A 7 -5.16 8.92 -6.98
C GLN A 7 -4.10 7.83 -6.75
N MET A 8 -4.40 6.57 -7.10
CA MET A 8 -3.46 5.45 -7.00
C MET A 8 -2.33 5.52 -8.03
N GLU A 9 -2.55 6.16 -9.18
CA GLU A 9 -1.52 6.39 -10.21
C GLU A 9 -0.59 7.58 -9.88
N ASN A 10 -0.94 8.41 -8.91
CA ASN A 10 -0.11 9.52 -8.47
C ASN A 10 1.15 9.01 -7.74
N LYS A 11 2.25 9.78 -7.84
CA LYS A 11 3.53 9.44 -7.20
C LYS A 11 3.42 9.14 -5.69
N LYS A 12 2.47 9.79 -4.99
CA LYS A 12 2.26 9.60 -3.54
C LYS A 12 1.12 8.64 -3.21
N LYS A 13 0.36 8.17 -4.16
CA LYS A 13 -0.74 7.20 -4.03
C LYS A 13 -1.69 7.42 -2.84
N ARG A 14 -1.78 8.63 -2.30
CA ARG A 14 -2.65 9.00 -1.18
C ARG A 14 -3.74 9.95 -1.62
N ILE A 15 -4.85 9.96 -0.89
CA ILE A 15 -5.94 10.91 -1.13
C ILE A 15 -5.46 12.34 -0.83
N VAL A 16 -5.49 13.16 -1.84
CA VAL A 16 -5.20 14.59 -1.75
C VAL A 16 -6.48 15.34 -2.08
N VAL A 17 -7.14 15.88 -1.06
CA VAL A 17 -8.48 16.48 -1.19
C VAL A 17 -8.53 17.62 -2.19
N LYS A 18 -7.49 18.44 -2.30
CA LYS A 18 -7.40 19.52 -3.29
C LYS A 18 -7.50 19.04 -4.74
N ASP A 19 -7.04 17.80 -5.01
CA ASP A 19 -7.03 17.21 -6.35
C ASP A 19 -8.42 16.68 -6.73
N ILE A 20 -9.32 16.50 -5.74
CA ILE A 20 -10.70 16.04 -5.96
C ILE A 20 -11.60 17.16 -6.47
N GLN A 21 -11.41 18.39 -6.01
CA GLN A 21 -12.29 19.53 -6.34
C GLN A 21 -11.60 20.76 -6.94
N ASN A 22 -10.31 20.73 -7.22
CA ASN A 22 -9.55 21.90 -7.69
C ASN A 22 -9.68 23.16 -6.79
N LYS A 23 -9.91 22.97 -5.48
CA LYS A 23 -10.02 24.06 -4.49
C LYS A 23 -8.84 24.02 -3.52
N GLU A 24 -8.05 25.10 -3.50
CA GLU A 24 -6.81 25.19 -2.71
C GLU A 24 -6.98 25.10 -1.19
N ASN A 25 -8.19 25.30 -0.63
CA ASN A 25 -8.44 25.41 0.81
C ASN A 25 -9.38 24.35 1.37
N ASP A 26 -9.61 23.24 0.68
CA ASP A 26 -10.49 22.19 1.17
C ASP A 26 -9.77 21.29 2.20
N ARG A 27 -10.47 20.98 3.31
CA ARG A 27 -9.94 20.15 4.39
C ARG A 27 -10.43 18.73 4.26
N PHE A 28 -9.57 17.75 4.56
CA PHE A 28 -9.92 16.33 4.59
C PHE A 28 -11.19 16.02 5.40
N SER A 29 -11.38 16.72 6.53
CA SER A 29 -12.55 16.56 7.41
C SER A 29 -13.90 16.84 6.75
N ARG A 30 -13.93 17.57 5.63
CA ARG A 30 -15.17 17.87 4.90
C ARG A 30 -15.74 16.68 4.14
N TYR A 31 -14.90 15.69 3.82
CA TYR A 31 -15.23 14.50 3.03
C TYR A 31 -15.19 13.22 3.86
N ASN A 32 -15.18 13.34 5.18
CA ASN A 32 -15.12 12.17 6.05
C ASN A 32 -16.31 11.22 5.81
N GLU A 33 -17.51 11.75 5.65
CA GLU A 33 -18.72 10.95 5.43
C GLU A 33 -18.64 10.17 4.11
N GLU A 34 -18.14 10.80 3.05
CA GLU A 34 -17.96 10.17 1.74
C GLU A 34 -16.87 9.08 1.78
N PHE A 35 -15.77 9.33 2.48
CA PHE A 35 -14.73 8.32 2.66
C PHE A 35 -15.20 7.17 3.53
N GLU A 36 -15.89 7.46 4.63
CA GLU A 36 -16.48 6.45 5.49
C GLU A 36 -17.51 5.61 4.72
N TYR A 37 -18.35 6.24 3.89
CA TYR A 37 -19.28 5.51 3.03
C TYR A 37 -18.56 4.53 2.09
N LEU A 38 -17.49 4.95 1.40
CA LEU A 38 -16.71 4.08 0.51
C LEU A 38 -16.05 2.92 1.26
N ILE A 39 -15.61 3.15 2.49
CA ILE A 39 -14.97 2.13 3.33
C ILE A 39 -16.01 1.15 3.88
N TYR A 40 -17.10 1.65 4.50
CA TYR A 40 -18.12 0.81 5.11
C TYR A 40 -18.98 0.05 4.09
N SER A 41 -19.15 0.58 2.89
CA SER A 41 -19.80 -0.15 1.80
C SER A 41 -18.97 -1.33 1.28
N GLY A 42 -17.70 -1.44 1.69
CA GLY A 42 -16.79 -2.49 1.24
C GLY A 42 -16.22 -2.26 -0.17
N ILE A 43 -16.53 -1.14 -0.81
CA ILE A 43 -16.00 -0.79 -2.15
C ILE A 43 -14.49 -0.53 -2.09
N THR A 44 -14.01 0.04 -0.96
CA THR A 44 -12.60 0.37 -0.79
C THR A 44 -11.98 -0.29 0.45
N VAL A 45 -10.66 -0.42 0.40
CA VAL A 45 -9.78 -0.75 1.53
C VAL A 45 -9.04 0.50 1.93
N SER A 46 -9.17 0.91 3.19
CA SER A 46 -8.47 2.06 3.73
C SER A 46 -7.15 1.66 4.38
N VAL A 47 -6.08 2.37 4.03
CA VAL A 47 -4.74 2.18 4.62
C VAL A 47 -4.26 3.53 5.13
N HIS A 48 -4.15 3.67 6.46
CA HIS A 48 -3.79 4.92 7.12
C HIS A 48 -2.27 5.06 7.29
N ALA A 49 -1.79 6.29 7.27
CA ALA A 49 -0.36 6.59 7.47
C ALA A 49 0.08 6.43 8.92
N ILE A 50 1.33 5.99 9.07
CA ILE A 50 2.09 6.01 10.32
C ILE A 50 3.48 6.58 10.03
N SER A 51 3.92 7.59 10.79
CA SER A 51 5.27 8.17 10.65
C SER A 51 6.26 7.66 11.69
N ASN A 52 5.77 7.25 12.86
CA ASN A 52 6.56 6.66 13.95
C ASN A 52 5.83 5.40 14.43
N PRO A 53 6.09 4.25 13.80
CA PRO A 53 5.36 3.03 14.11
C PRO A 53 5.82 2.43 15.44
N HIS A 54 4.84 2.05 16.27
CA HIS A 54 5.01 1.27 17.49
C HIS A 54 4.00 0.13 17.50
N TYR A 55 4.41 -1.01 18.03
CA TYR A 55 3.49 -2.12 18.24
C TYR A 55 2.62 -1.88 19.48
N PRO A 56 1.29 -2.04 19.43
CA PRO A 56 0.47 -2.29 18.23
C PRO A 56 0.29 -1.04 17.37
N LEU A 57 0.29 -1.21 16.05
CA LEU A 57 0.27 -0.12 15.06
C LEU A 57 -0.92 0.82 15.18
N THR A 58 -2.03 0.34 15.73
CA THR A 58 -3.26 1.13 15.91
C THR A 58 -3.07 2.39 16.76
N GLU A 59 -2.09 2.39 17.67
CA GLU A 59 -1.78 3.53 18.53
C GLU A 59 -1.02 4.65 17.80
N SER A 60 -0.42 4.33 16.65
CA SER A 60 0.47 5.23 15.90
C SER A 60 -0.20 5.92 14.70
N VAL A 61 -1.50 5.73 14.49
CA VAL A 61 -2.24 6.14 13.29
C VAL A 61 -2.36 7.65 13.13
N GLN A 62 -2.06 8.15 11.94
CA GLN A 62 -2.30 9.54 11.53
C GLN A 62 -3.65 9.66 10.81
N LYS A 63 -4.63 10.25 11.46
CA LYS A 63 -6.03 10.31 11.00
C LYS A 63 -6.25 11.02 9.65
N ASN A 64 -5.34 11.89 9.23
CA ASN A 64 -5.54 12.76 8.06
C ASN A 64 -4.79 12.34 6.80
N LEU A 65 -4.08 11.20 6.83
CA LEU A 65 -3.36 10.68 5.68
C LEU A 65 -3.86 9.28 5.37
N LEU A 66 -4.45 9.12 4.20
CA LEU A 66 -5.19 7.93 3.81
C LEU A 66 -4.88 7.56 2.36
N LYS A 67 -4.57 6.27 2.14
CA LYS A 67 -4.66 5.61 0.84
C LYS A 67 -5.99 4.85 0.77
N LEU A 68 -6.67 4.91 -0.36
CA LEU A 68 -7.84 4.09 -0.66
C LEU A 68 -7.53 3.19 -1.83
N TYR A 69 -7.56 1.89 -1.60
CA TYR A 69 -7.48 0.88 -2.65
C TYR A 69 -8.89 0.40 -3.00
N LEU A 70 -9.16 0.08 -4.26
CA LEU A 70 -10.40 -0.62 -4.60
C LEU A 70 -10.33 -2.04 -4.06
N ASN A 71 -11.42 -2.51 -3.45
CA ASN A 71 -11.51 -3.85 -2.85
C ASN A 71 -11.69 -4.97 -3.90
N ASP A 72 -11.62 -4.61 -5.17
CA ASP A 72 -11.61 -5.52 -6.30
C ASP A 72 -10.66 -4.97 -7.36
N VAL A 73 -9.57 -5.68 -7.60
CA VAL A 73 -8.54 -5.30 -8.57
C VAL A 73 -9.08 -5.31 -10.01
N GLY A 74 -10.11 -6.11 -10.29
CA GLY A 74 -10.81 -6.11 -11.58
C GLY A 74 -11.52 -4.78 -11.85
N MET A 75 -12.10 -4.17 -10.81
CA MET A 75 -12.67 -2.82 -10.90
C MET A 75 -11.60 -1.77 -11.18
N LEU A 76 -10.44 -1.87 -10.55
CA LEU A 76 -9.31 -0.97 -10.79
C LEU A 76 -8.80 -1.10 -12.23
N THR A 77 -8.51 -2.30 -12.68
CA THR A 77 -7.98 -2.55 -14.03
C THR A 77 -8.97 -2.19 -15.12
N SER A 78 -10.27 -2.42 -14.89
CA SER A 78 -11.34 -1.98 -15.81
C SER A 78 -11.37 -0.46 -15.99
N GLN A 79 -11.17 0.30 -14.92
CA GLN A 79 -11.16 1.75 -14.99
C GLN A 79 -9.87 2.31 -15.60
N LEU A 80 -8.72 1.72 -15.30
CA LEU A 80 -7.42 2.18 -15.81
C LEU A 80 -7.19 1.80 -17.28
N TYR A 81 -7.59 0.60 -17.66
CA TYR A 81 -7.23 0.01 -18.95
C TYR A 81 -8.43 -0.26 -19.86
N HIS A 82 -9.65 -0.02 -19.38
CA HIS A 82 -10.91 -0.25 -20.10
C HIS A 82 -10.96 -1.69 -20.67
N TYR A 83 -11.10 -1.82 -22.00
CA TYR A 83 -11.17 -3.13 -22.68
C TYR A 83 -9.79 -3.71 -23.03
N ASN A 84 -8.70 -2.99 -22.71
CA ASN A 84 -7.36 -3.42 -23.06
C ASN A 84 -6.75 -4.31 -21.97
N ILE A 85 -7.42 -5.41 -21.64
CA ILE A 85 -7.02 -6.35 -20.58
C ILE A 85 -5.77 -7.14 -20.95
N ARG A 86 -5.57 -7.42 -22.25
CA ARG A 86 -4.47 -8.27 -22.73
C ARG A 86 -3.08 -7.80 -22.27
N PRO A 87 -2.71 -6.49 -22.39
CA PRO A 87 -1.43 -6.00 -21.89
C PRO A 87 -1.21 -6.18 -20.38
N VAL A 88 -2.30 -6.16 -19.60
CA VAL A 88 -2.23 -6.40 -18.13
C VAL A 88 -1.93 -7.88 -17.87
N MET A 89 -2.61 -8.80 -18.58
CA MET A 89 -2.40 -10.25 -18.43
C MET A 89 -1.04 -10.71 -18.95
N GLU A 90 -0.50 -10.05 -19.96
CA GLU A 90 0.80 -10.36 -20.56
C GLU A 90 1.97 -9.64 -19.83
N ASP A 91 1.71 -8.90 -18.75
CA ASP A 91 2.70 -8.12 -17.98
C ASP A 91 3.59 -7.25 -18.90
N VAL A 92 2.95 -6.54 -19.81
CA VAL A 92 3.66 -5.71 -20.79
C VAL A 92 4.40 -4.58 -20.08
N ARG A 93 5.71 -4.54 -20.21
CA ARG A 93 6.65 -3.65 -19.50
C ARG A 93 6.36 -2.14 -19.62
N SER A 94 5.57 -1.72 -20.60
CA SER A 94 5.19 -0.31 -20.78
C SER A 94 4.04 0.14 -19.87
N ILE A 95 3.40 -0.79 -19.16
CA ILE A 95 2.29 -0.50 -18.25
C ILE A 95 2.83 -0.42 -16.81
N ASN A 96 2.47 0.67 -16.12
CA ASN A 96 2.74 0.76 -14.70
C ASN A 96 1.73 -0.09 -13.91
N LEU A 97 2.13 -1.28 -13.52
CA LEU A 97 1.31 -2.19 -12.71
C LEU A 97 1.49 -1.99 -11.20
N GLY A 98 2.22 -0.96 -10.77
CA GLY A 98 2.49 -0.72 -9.35
C GLY A 98 1.21 -0.59 -8.51
N SER A 99 0.25 0.21 -8.97
CA SER A 99 -1.05 0.38 -8.29
C SER A 99 -1.89 -0.90 -8.27
N VAL A 100 -1.81 -1.71 -9.32
CA VAL A 100 -2.51 -3.00 -9.42
C VAL A 100 -1.95 -3.99 -8.41
N TYR A 101 -0.61 -4.14 -8.33
CA TYR A 101 0.05 -5.01 -7.35
C TYR A 101 -0.25 -4.60 -5.91
N GLU A 102 -0.14 -3.30 -5.59
CA GLU A 102 -0.48 -2.82 -4.25
C GLU A 102 -1.95 -3.04 -3.92
N SER A 103 -2.86 -2.87 -4.89
CA SER A 103 -4.30 -3.11 -4.66
C SER A 103 -4.60 -4.59 -4.39
N VAL A 104 -3.93 -5.52 -5.08
CA VAL A 104 -4.02 -6.96 -4.78
C VAL A 104 -3.56 -7.22 -3.34
N VAL A 105 -2.40 -6.69 -2.96
CA VAL A 105 -1.86 -6.90 -1.60
C VAL A 105 -2.80 -6.30 -0.54
N ALA A 106 -3.33 -5.09 -0.75
CA ALA A 106 -4.29 -4.48 0.17
C ALA A 106 -5.56 -5.31 0.33
N GLN A 107 -6.09 -5.84 -0.78
CA GLN A 107 -7.26 -6.72 -0.81
C GLN A 107 -7.01 -8.01 -0.03
N GLU A 108 -5.89 -8.69 -0.30
CA GLU A 108 -5.55 -9.95 0.35
C GLU A 108 -5.26 -9.79 1.85
N LEU A 109 -4.51 -8.76 2.24
CA LEU A 109 -4.31 -8.46 3.67
C LEU A 109 -5.64 -8.28 4.40
N LYS A 110 -6.59 -7.56 3.79
CA LYS A 110 -7.95 -7.41 4.34
C LYS A 110 -8.71 -8.73 4.38
N ALA A 111 -8.64 -9.55 3.33
CA ALA A 111 -9.31 -10.85 3.26
C ALA A 111 -8.82 -11.81 4.35
N HIS A 112 -7.54 -11.74 4.70
CA HIS A 112 -6.93 -12.48 5.81
C HIS A 112 -7.14 -11.83 7.19
N GLY A 113 -7.98 -10.79 7.29
CA GLY A 113 -8.27 -10.11 8.55
C GLY A 113 -7.15 -9.23 9.09
N GLN A 114 -6.11 -8.99 8.28
CA GLN A 114 -5.00 -8.12 8.66
C GLN A 114 -5.42 -6.66 8.58
N ARG A 115 -5.09 -5.92 9.62
CA ARG A 115 -5.23 -4.48 9.64
C ARG A 115 -3.94 -3.87 9.09
N SER A 116 -4.02 -3.22 7.93
CA SER A 116 -2.84 -2.67 7.26
C SER A 116 -2.75 -1.15 7.39
N PHE A 117 -1.52 -0.67 7.47
CA PHE A 117 -1.14 0.73 7.50
C PHE A 117 -0.03 0.95 6.48
N TYR A 118 0.39 2.19 6.22
CA TYR A 118 1.58 2.46 5.42
C TYR A 118 2.53 3.40 6.18
N TYR A 119 3.83 3.26 5.91
CA TYR A 119 4.82 4.15 6.49
C TYR A 119 4.99 5.39 5.62
N ASP A 120 4.92 6.58 6.20
CA ASP A 120 5.21 7.85 5.52
C ASP A 120 6.05 8.74 6.43
N ASN A 121 7.34 8.83 6.16
CA ASN A 121 8.27 9.65 6.94
C ASN A 121 9.16 10.47 5.99
N ARG A 122 9.24 11.78 6.23
CA ARG A 122 9.99 12.72 5.38
C ARG A 122 11.47 12.35 5.23
N LYS A 123 12.07 11.76 6.26
CA LYS A 123 13.50 11.41 6.29
C LYS A 123 13.77 10.04 5.69
N ASN A 124 12.92 9.07 6.00
CA ASN A 124 13.17 7.67 5.69
C ASN A 124 12.44 7.18 4.43
N GLY A 125 11.45 7.93 3.95
CA GLY A 125 10.66 7.58 2.78
C GLY A 125 9.32 6.94 3.11
N GLU A 126 8.75 6.23 2.15
CA GLU A 126 7.45 5.57 2.23
C GLU A 126 7.63 4.06 2.01
N VAL A 127 6.96 3.23 2.86
CA VAL A 127 6.85 1.77 2.70
C VAL A 127 5.37 1.44 2.53
N ASP A 128 5.04 0.56 1.59
CA ASP A 128 3.68 0.36 1.09
C ASP A 128 2.73 -0.15 2.17
N PHE A 129 3.15 -1.14 2.98
CA PHE A 129 2.32 -1.65 4.06
C PHE A 129 3.11 -1.91 5.34
N LEU A 130 2.43 -1.73 6.47
CA LEU A 130 2.82 -2.19 7.79
C LEU A 130 1.69 -3.03 8.36
N ILE A 131 1.99 -4.17 8.93
CA ILE A 131 1.05 -4.99 9.70
C ILE A 131 1.63 -5.36 11.06
N ASP A 132 0.76 -5.70 12.01
CA ASP A 132 1.17 -6.29 13.28
C ASP A 132 1.56 -7.75 13.07
N ASP A 133 2.77 -8.13 13.44
CA ASP A 133 3.20 -9.53 13.53
C ASP A 133 2.91 -10.02 14.96
N TYR A 134 1.80 -10.70 15.13
CA TYR A 134 1.32 -11.18 16.43
C TYR A 134 2.19 -12.28 17.01
N ASP A 135 2.89 -13.05 16.17
CA ASP A 135 3.77 -14.13 16.63
C ASP A 135 5.02 -13.59 17.29
N SER A 136 5.57 -12.54 16.72
CA SER A 136 6.80 -11.92 17.22
C SER A 136 6.57 -10.68 18.07
N LEU A 137 5.31 -10.23 18.22
CA LEU A 137 4.89 -8.96 18.86
C LEU A 137 5.71 -7.77 18.35
N SER A 138 5.81 -7.70 17.03
CA SER A 138 6.60 -6.69 16.33
C SER A 138 5.87 -6.16 15.09
N ILE A 139 6.49 -5.24 14.38
CA ILE A 139 5.98 -4.67 13.15
C ILE A 139 6.58 -5.44 11.96
N LEU A 140 5.74 -5.81 11.00
CA LEU A 140 6.17 -6.41 9.75
C LEU A 140 5.92 -5.42 8.59
N PRO A 141 6.96 -4.77 8.08
CA PRO A 141 6.87 -3.94 6.89
C PRO A 141 6.87 -4.80 5.62
N ILE A 142 6.05 -4.39 4.65
CA ILE A 142 5.89 -5.04 3.36
C ILE A 142 6.04 -3.97 2.26
N GLU A 143 6.97 -4.19 1.36
CA GLU A 143 7.20 -3.40 0.15
C GLU A 143 6.72 -4.18 -1.06
N VAL A 144 6.06 -3.51 -2.01
CA VAL A 144 5.49 -4.13 -3.21
C VAL A 144 6.20 -3.61 -4.45
N LYS A 145 6.73 -4.50 -5.27
CA LYS A 145 7.48 -4.18 -6.47
C LYS A 145 6.91 -4.90 -7.70
N SER A 146 6.42 -4.13 -8.67
CA SER A 146 5.95 -4.66 -9.96
C SER A 146 7.04 -4.73 -11.03
N GLY A 147 8.21 -4.12 -10.79
CA GLY A 147 9.33 -4.03 -11.74
C GLY A 147 10.48 -4.97 -11.45
N LYS A 148 11.51 -4.95 -12.30
CA LYS A 148 12.71 -5.77 -12.16
C LYS A 148 13.66 -5.32 -11.04
N ASP A 149 13.59 -4.06 -10.64
CA ASP A 149 14.47 -3.48 -9.62
C ASP A 149 13.92 -3.70 -8.20
N TYR A 150 13.34 -4.90 -7.98
CA TYR A 150 12.67 -5.24 -6.71
C TYR A 150 13.63 -5.31 -5.52
N THR A 151 14.93 -5.45 -5.76
CA THR A 151 15.97 -5.42 -4.71
C THR A 151 16.33 -4.00 -4.25
N VAL A 152 15.77 -2.96 -4.90
CA VAL A 152 16.00 -1.56 -4.52
C VAL A 152 14.81 -1.05 -3.70
N HIS A 153 14.98 -0.99 -2.38
CA HIS A 153 13.94 -0.62 -1.42
C HIS A 153 14.49 0.22 -0.26
N SER A 154 15.13 1.34 -0.60
CA SER A 154 15.83 2.19 0.37
C SER A 154 14.95 2.67 1.54
N ALA A 155 13.66 2.86 1.33
CA ALA A 155 12.74 3.26 2.40
C ALA A 155 12.55 2.12 3.42
N LEU A 156 12.39 0.88 2.96
CA LEU A 156 12.31 -0.31 3.81
C LEU A 156 13.62 -0.49 4.60
N ASP A 157 14.78 -0.37 3.93
CA ASP A 157 16.08 -0.46 4.58
C ASP A 157 16.28 0.61 5.67
N ASN A 158 15.85 1.84 5.39
CA ASN A 158 15.93 2.93 6.36
C ASN A 158 14.99 2.71 7.54
N LEU A 159 13.77 2.22 7.28
CA LEU A 159 12.79 1.89 8.31
C LEU A 159 13.33 0.80 9.26
N MET A 160 13.89 -0.28 8.70
CA MET A 160 14.42 -1.41 9.47
C MET A 160 15.64 -1.04 10.32
N LYS A 161 16.40 0.00 9.93
CA LYS A 161 17.56 0.48 10.68
C LYS A 161 17.22 1.35 11.89
N VAL A 162 15.95 1.71 12.10
CA VAL A 162 15.54 2.51 13.27
C VAL A 162 15.39 1.59 14.49
N PRO A 163 16.28 1.68 15.50
CA PRO A 163 16.29 0.72 16.61
C PRO A 163 14.99 0.72 17.42
N ASP A 164 14.39 1.89 17.59
CA ASP A 164 13.18 2.09 18.40
C ASP A 164 11.94 1.39 17.82
N TYR A 165 11.96 1.03 16.55
CA TYR A 165 10.81 0.36 15.91
C TYR A 165 10.81 -1.16 16.11
N HIS A 166 11.92 -1.73 16.58
CA HIS A 166 12.07 -3.17 16.89
C HIS A 166 11.64 -4.10 15.75
N ILE A 167 11.88 -3.70 14.49
CA ILE A 167 11.54 -4.48 13.31
C ILE A 167 12.53 -5.63 13.18
N LYS A 168 12.03 -6.87 13.18
CA LYS A 168 12.84 -8.08 13.11
C LYS A 168 13.14 -8.51 11.68
N ARG A 169 12.19 -8.32 10.79
CA ARG A 169 12.27 -8.69 9.37
C ARG A 169 11.39 -7.79 8.53
N GLY A 170 11.67 -7.72 7.24
CA GLY A 170 10.82 -7.08 6.24
C GLY A 170 10.45 -8.06 5.12
N ILE A 171 9.43 -7.73 4.34
CA ILE A 171 9.03 -8.51 3.17
C ILE A 171 9.07 -7.61 1.93
N VAL A 172 9.60 -8.15 0.83
CA VAL A 172 9.44 -7.57 -0.50
C VAL A 172 8.64 -8.54 -1.36
N LEU A 173 7.47 -8.11 -1.79
CA LEU A 173 6.60 -8.83 -2.71
C LEU A 173 6.89 -8.39 -4.14
N SER A 174 7.15 -9.35 -5.03
CA SER A 174 7.51 -9.03 -6.42
C SER A 174 6.90 -10.02 -7.41
N ASN A 175 7.15 -9.79 -8.71
CA ASN A 175 6.76 -10.72 -9.78
C ASN A 175 7.80 -11.85 -10.01
N GLU A 176 8.82 -11.96 -9.16
CA GLU A 176 9.78 -13.05 -9.22
C GLU A 176 9.16 -14.35 -8.68
N ARG A 177 9.78 -15.49 -9.01
CA ARG A 177 9.23 -16.81 -8.67
C ARG A 177 9.89 -17.47 -7.47
N GLU A 178 11.05 -16.99 -7.08
CA GLU A 178 11.86 -17.59 -6.02
C GLU A 178 11.63 -16.89 -4.67
N VAL A 179 11.70 -17.67 -3.61
CA VAL A 179 11.73 -17.16 -2.23
C VAL A 179 13.16 -17.23 -1.73
N TRP A 180 13.67 -16.11 -1.25
CA TRP A 180 15.01 -16.02 -0.68
C TRP A 180 15.08 -14.90 0.36
N GLU A 181 16.14 -14.90 1.17
CA GLU A 181 16.32 -13.92 2.24
C GLU A 181 17.70 -13.29 2.17
N LYS A 182 17.76 -11.99 2.45
CA LYS A 182 19.02 -11.25 2.59
C LYS A 182 18.85 -10.09 3.57
N ASP A 183 19.79 -9.95 4.48
CA ASP A 183 19.87 -8.84 5.45
C ASP A 183 18.56 -8.63 6.24
N GLY A 184 17.86 -9.72 6.58
CA GLY A 184 16.57 -9.71 7.30
C GLY A 184 15.36 -9.33 6.43
N VAL A 185 15.55 -9.22 5.12
CA VAL A 185 14.46 -9.00 4.16
C VAL A 185 14.18 -10.31 3.42
N VAL A 186 12.93 -10.75 3.49
CA VAL A 186 12.44 -11.92 2.75
C VAL A 186 11.82 -11.45 1.43
N TYR A 187 12.34 -11.94 0.33
CA TYR A 187 11.82 -11.70 -1.02
C TYR A 187 10.95 -12.87 -1.43
N MET A 188 9.74 -12.58 -1.87
CA MET A 188 8.81 -13.63 -2.29
C MET A 188 7.88 -13.17 -3.40
N PRO A 189 7.33 -14.11 -4.17
CA PRO A 189 6.31 -13.82 -5.17
C PRO A 189 5.08 -13.16 -4.55
N VAL A 190 4.47 -12.19 -5.25
CA VAL A 190 3.28 -11.47 -4.76
C VAL A 190 2.11 -12.41 -4.45
N TYR A 191 1.99 -13.54 -5.15
CA TYR A 191 0.92 -14.51 -4.90
C TYR A 191 1.07 -15.29 -3.58
N PHE A 192 2.15 -15.14 -2.84
CA PHE A 192 2.27 -15.70 -1.49
C PHE A 192 1.48 -14.90 -0.43
N VAL A 193 0.96 -13.74 -0.79
CA VAL A 193 0.07 -12.98 0.08
C VAL A 193 -1.38 -13.51 0.08
N MET A 194 -1.70 -14.34 -0.91
CA MET A 194 -3.01 -14.99 -1.09
C MET A 194 -3.28 -16.09 -0.06
#